data_ab704774c82d58ce78163bcc7427e7eb
#
_entry.id   ab704774c82d58ce78163bcc7427e7eb
#
_cell.length_a   1.000
_cell.length_b   1.000
_cell.length_c   1.000
_cell.angle_alpha   90.00
_cell.angle_beta   90.00
_cell.angle_gamma   90.00
#
_symmetry.space_group_name_H-M   'P 1'
#
loop_
_entity.id
_entity.type
_entity.pdbx_description
1 polymer ?
#
loop_
_entity_poly.entity_id
_entity_poly.type
_entity_poly.pdbx_seq_one_letter_code
_entity_poly.pdbx_strand_id
1 'polypeptide(L)'
;MSLATPIKLKSLQRALYSKAKREPNTRFHFLYDKVWRTDVLIHAYQRNRANGGASGVDGQTFATIEAYGVKRWLAELQEELRSETYKPKPVRRVMIPKPGGVGERPLGIPTIRDRVVQMAVKLVTEPIFEADFDEAAYGYRPRRSAEQAVRRVHEAVQQKHTQVIDADLSKYFDTIPHAPLMKSVARRVSDAKVLHLIKLWLKAPVETKETNGQKRVTGGKRNKLGTPQGGVLSPLLANLYMHRFIKAFRKFKLDKEHGAVLVNYADDFVVLCWRDASGALTKIRKWFMAIGLTINESKTSVRHARQESFDFLGYTFKMQRSYKTGKPYHGALPSTKAVKRLKGSIRHQLHRANMNPIELVVERLNRTLRGWANYFRYGSVMRVRQNLDRFIYDRVRYFLGRRAKCPTRGTRRYPWAYVFGELGVVSLNSLPRVRP
;
A
#
# COMPACT_ATOMS: atom_id res chain seq x y z
N MET A 1 -3.54 8.68 15.72
CA MET A 1 -2.91 10.01 15.52
C MET A 1 -1.63 9.82 14.70
N SER A 2 -1.42 10.61 13.65
CA SER A 2 -0.15 10.58 12.92
C SER A 2 0.94 11.24 13.77
N LEU A 3 2.07 10.56 13.95
CA LEU A 3 3.23 11.12 14.65
C LEU A 3 3.70 12.42 13.97
N ALA A 4 3.71 13.52 14.70
CA ALA A 4 4.20 14.80 14.19
C ALA A 4 5.70 14.71 13.89
N THR A 5 6.10 15.16 12.70
CA THR A 5 7.52 15.22 12.33
C THR A 5 8.23 16.34 13.10
N PRO A 6 9.38 16.08 13.75
CA PRO A 6 10.15 17.11 14.47
C PRO A 6 10.48 18.30 13.55
N ILE A 7 10.48 19.52 14.11
CA ILE A 7 10.66 20.76 13.34
C ILE A 7 11.97 20.75 12.55
N LYS A 8 13.09 20.37 13.17
CA LYS A 8 14.41 20.29 12.50
C LYS A 8 14.39 19.30 11.32
N LEU A 9 13.76 18.13 11.49
CA LEU A 9 13.62 17.15 10.41
C LEU A 9 12.69 17.67 9.30
N LYS A 10 11.57 18.29 9.65
CA LYS A 10 10.64 18.90 8.69
C LYS A 10 11.31 20.00 7.85
N SER A 11 12.15 20.83 8.47
CA SER A 11 12.93 21.87 7.78
C SER A 11 13.94 21.26 6.82
N LEU A 12 14.67 20.22 7.24
CA LEU A 12 15.57 19.46 6.37
C LEU A 12 14.84 18.88 5.15
N GLN A 13 13.71 18.22 5.38
CA GLN A 13 12.92 17.63 4.31
C GLN A 13 12.41 18.66 3.30
N ARG A 14 11.99 19.83 3.78
CA ARG A 14 11.58 20.96 2.93
C ARG A 14 12.75 21.49 2.10
N ALA A 15 13.92 21.69 2.71
CA ALA A 15 15.10 22.16 2.02
C ALA A 15 15.56 21.19 0.92
N LEU A 16 15.59 19.87 1.21
CA LEU A 16 15.93 18.84 0.24
C LEU A 16 14.93 18.79 -0.92
N TYR A 17 13.63 18.83 -0.62
CA TYR A 17 12.57 18.86 -1.65
C TYR A 17 12.68 20.11 -2.52
N SER A 18 12.78 21.29 -1.91
CA SER A 18 12.84 22.57 -2.64
C SER A 18 14.08 22.65 -3.53
N LYS A 19 15.25 22.22 -3.03
CA LYS A 19 16.45 22.14 -3.85
C LYS A 19 16.30 21.16 -5.00
N ALA A 20 15.79 19.95 -4.74
CA ALA A 20 15.57 18.95 -5.76
C ALA A 20 14.60 19.42 -6.83
N LYS A 21 13.55 20.19 -6.47
CA LYS A 21 12.55 20.71 -7.41
C LYS A 21 13.09 21.86 -8.26
N ARG A 22 13.87 22.76 -7.68
CA ARG A 22 14.49 23.88 -8.41
C ARG A 22 15.60 23.42 -9.33
N GLU A 23 16.36 22.41 -8.92
CA GLU A 23 17.55 21.92 -9.59
C GLU A 23 17.38 20.45 -10.01
N PRO A 24 16.68 20.15 -11.12
CA PRO A 24 16.36 18.77 -11.52
C PRO A 24 17.56 17.88 -11.82
N ASN A 25 18.71 18.48 -12.11
CA ASN A 25 19.95 17.76 -12.43
C ASN A 25 20.93 17.66 -11.24
N THR A 26 20.64 18.33 -10.12
CA THR A 26 21.50 18.28 -8.93
C THR A 26 21.51 16.90 -8.32
N ARG A 27 22.72 16.41 -8.01
CA ARG A 27 22.97 15.17 -7.28
C ARG A 27 23.40 15.53 -5.85
N PHE A 28 22.81 14.84 -4.89
CA PHE A 28 23.03 15.11 -3.46
C PHE A 28 24.20 14.24 -2.94
N HIS A 29 25.28 14.89 -2.51
CA HIS A 29 26.52 14.23 -2.06
C HIS A 29 26.60 14.02 -0.57
N PHE A 30 26.03 14.91 0.25
CA PHE A 30 26.14 14.89 1.70
C PHE A 30 24.77 14.61 2.34
N LEU A 31 24.44 13.34 2.45
CA LEU A 31 23.17 12.86 3.02
C LEU A 31 23.37 11.93 4.20
N TYR A 32 24.50 11.21 4.26
CA TYR A 32 24.75 10.18 5.24
C TYR A 32 24.84 10.75 6.66
N ASP A 33 25.47 11.91 6.85
CA ASP A 33 25.54 12.63 8.11
C ASP A 33 24.15 12.96 8.69
N LYS A 34 23.15 13.10 7.83
CA LYS A 34 21.77 13.39 8.20
C LYS A 34 21.02 12.13 8.62
N VAL A 35 21.43 10.95 8.13
CA VAL A 35 20.80 9.67 8.45
C VAL A 35 20.98 9.30 9.92
N TRP A 36 22.17 9.51 10.47
CA TRP A 36 22.48 9.19 11.87
C TRP A 36 22.25 10.33 12.86
N ARG A 37 21.65 11.45 12.45
CA ARG A 37 21.22 12.51 13.37
C ARG A 37 20.27 11.95 14.42
N THR A 38 20.44 12.35 15.67
CA THR A 38 19.62 11.88 16.81
C THR A 38 18.12 12.10 16.58
N ASP A 39 17.71 13.29 16.09
CA ASP A 39 16.31 13.62 15.82
C ASP A 39 15.70 12.74 14.71
N VAL A 40 16.50 12.37 13.70
CA VAL A 40 16.09 11.47 12.61
C VAL A 40 15.92 10.04 13.12
N LEU A 41 16.88 9.52 13.89
CA LEU A 41 16.83 8.16 14.44
C LEU A 41 15.68 7.99 15.44
N ILE A 42 15.47 8.96 16.33
CA ILE A 42 14.33 8.95 17.27
C ILE A 42 13.01 8.91 16.49
N HIS A 43 12.83 9.77 15.49
CA HIS A 43 11.60 9.80 14.70
C HIS A 43 11.43 8.52 13.88
N ALA A 44 12.51 7.98 13.31
CA ALA A 44 12.52 6.70 12.62
C ALA A 44 12.08 5.54 13.53
N TYR A 45 12.59 5.49 14.76
CA TYR A 45 12.18 4.52 15.78
C TYR A 45 10.68 4.65 16.10
N GLN A 46 10.23 5.86 16.42
CA GLN A 46 8.82 6.13 16.76
C GLN A 46 7.86 5.72 15.66
N ARG A 47 8.20 5.99 14.39
CA ARG A 47 7.39 5.56 13.23
C ARG A 47 7.32 4.04 13.10
N ASN A 48 8.45 3.34 13.30
CA ASN A 48 8.47 1.89 13.27
C ASN A 48 7.70 1.29 14.46
N ARG A 49 7.81 1.90 15.65
CA ARG A 49 7.07 1.50 16.85
C ARG A 49 5.56 1.64 16.66
N ALA A 50 5.11 2.76 16.08
CA ALA A 50 3.69 3.00 15.78
C ALA A 50 3.12 2.02 14.75
N ASN A 51 3.93 1.59 13.77
CA ASN A 51 3.54 0.58 12.80
C ASN A 51 3.52 -0.84 13.40
N GLY A 52 4.24 -1.07 14.49
CA GLY A 52 4.37 -2.36 15.13
C GLY A 52 5.08 -3.39 14.26
N GLY A 53 4.59 -4.63 14.30
CA GLY A 53 5.09 -5.73 13.50
C GLY A 53 6.01 -6.68 14.26
N ALA A 54 6.20 -7.88 13.69
CA ALA A 54 6.94 -8.96 14.30
C ALA A 54 8.46 -8.69 14.34
N SER A 55 9.17 -9.36 15.24
CA SER A 55 10.65 -9.35 15.33
C SER A 55 11.31 -9.94 14.07
N GLY A 56 12.54 -9.52 13.79
CA GLY A 56 13.39 -10.11 12.74
C GLY A 56 13.98 -11.46 13.14
N VAL A 57 15.13 -11.80 12.53
CA VAL A 57 15.90 -13.04 12.82
C VAL A 57 16.51 -13.03 14.23
N ASP A 58 16.72 -11.84 14.81
CA ASP A 58 17.31 -11.65 16.14
C ASP A 58 16.32 -11.81 17.29
N GLY A 59 15.03 -11.98 16.99
CA GLY A 59 13.99 -12.09 18.01
C GLY A 59 13.70 -10.81 18.79
N GLN A 60 14.46 -9.71 18.57
CA GLN A 60 14.30 -8.46 19.30
C GLN A 60 12.94 -7.82 19.03
N THR A 61 12.21 -7.47 20.09
CA THR A 61 10.89 -6.81 20.02
C THR A 61 10.99 -5.36 20.48
N PHE A 62 9.96 -4.55 20.20
CA PHE A 62 9.90 -3.19 20.72
C PHE A 62 9.88 -3.17 22.27
N ALA A 63 9.19 -4.13 22.91
CA ALA A 63 9.16 -4.23 24.37
C ALA A 63 10.54 -4.51 24.95
N THR A 64 11.33 -5.40 24.33
CA THR A 64 12.71 -5.66 24.80
C THR A 64 13.64 -4.45 24.64
N ILE A 65 13.46 -3.65 23.57
CA ILE A 65 14.20 -2.40 23.36
C ILE A 65 13.79 -1.35 24.40
N GLU A 66 12.51 -1.25 24.71
CA GLU A 66 11.99 -0.33 25.73
C GLU A 66 12.51 -0.66 27.12
N ALA A 67 12.55 -1.96 27.47
CA ALA A 67 13.13 -2.44 28.72
C ALA A 67 14.64 -2.21 28.82
N TYR A 68 15.37 -2.33 27.70
CA TYR A 68 16.81 -2.03 27.63
C TYR A 68 17.12 -0.54 27.73
N GLY A 69 16.19 0.31 27.34
CA GLY A 69 16.32 1.75 27.28
C GLY A 69 16.52 2.27 25.85
N VAL A 70 15.46 2.85 25.29
CA VAL A 70 15.43 3.33 23.89
C VAL A 70 16.55 4.32 23.57
N LYS A 71 16.86 5.24 24.51
CA LYS A 71 17.94 6.24 24.30
C LYS A 71 19.31 5.59 24.15
N ARG A 72 19.63 4.62 25.02
CA ARG A 72 20.88 3.85 24.98
C ARG A 72 20.99 3.06 23.69
N TRP A 73 19.94 2.32 23.34
CA TRP A 73 19.87 1.51 22.12
C TRP A 73 20.06 2.37 20.85
N LEU A 74 19.45 3.57 20.78
CA LEU A 74 19.63 4.49 19.67
C LEU A 74 21.04 5.11 19.63
N ALA A 75 21.66 5.37 20.78
CA ALA A 75 23.04 5.86 20.83
C ALA A 75 24.04 4.83 20.31
N GLU A 76 23.87 3.56 20.64
CA GLU A 76 24.65 2.44 20.09
C GLU A 76 24.51 2.33 18.58
N LEU A 77 23.25 2.41 18.07
CA LEU A 77 22.97 2.40 16.63
C LEU A 77 23.57 3.62 15.92
N GLN A 78 23.51 4.79 16.55
CA GLN A 78 24.09 6.03 16.03
C GLN A 78 25.62 5.89 15.89
N GLU A 79 26.29 5.34 16.91
CA GLU A 79 27.73 5.13 16.86
C GLU A 79 28.14 4.13 15.79
N GLU A 80 27.40 3.03 15.60
CA GLU A 80 27.67 2.11 14.49
C GLU A 80 27.51 2.76 13.12
N LEU A 81 26.54 3.64 12.95
CA LEU A 81 26.39 4.38 11.70
C LEU A 81 27.51 5.39 11.52
N ARG A 82 27.89 6.11 12.59
CA ARG A 82 28.96 7.11 12.56
C ARG A 82 30.31 6.47 12.23
N SER A 83 30.63 5.34 12.86
CA SER A 83 31.87 4.57 12.64
C SER A 83 31.82 3.68 11.39
N GLU A 84 30.71 3.66 10.64
CA GLU A 84 30.50 2.84 9.43
C GLU A 84 30.57 1.34 9.68
N THR A 85 30.43 0.89 10.92
CA THR A 85 30.46 -0.54 11.28
C THR A 85 29.10 -1.23 11.15
N TYR A 86 28.01 -0.48 10.92
CA TYR A 86 26.67 -1.01 10.74
C TYR A 86 26.62 -2.02 9.59
N LYS A 87 26.07 -3.21 9.87
CA LYS A 87 25.78 -4.26 8.87
C LYS A 87 24.37 -4.79 9.06
N PRO A 88 23.54 -4.86 7.99
CA PRO A 88 22.19 -5.42 8.11
C PRO A 88 22.26 -6.92 8.41
N LYS A 89 21.31 -7.38 9.24
CA LYS A 89 21.10 -8.81 9.49
C LYS A 89 20.29 -9.46 8.37
N PRO A 90 20.26 -10.81 8.28
CA PRO A 90 19.39 -11.50 7.37
C PRO A 90 17.91 -11.13 7.55
N VAL A 91 17.14 -11.13 6.48
CA VAL A 91 15.71 -10.88 6.49
C VAL A 91 14.97 -12.18 6.81
N ARG A 92 14.13 -12.18 7.85
CA ARG A 92 13.28 -13.33 8.20
C ARG A 92 12.13 -13.46 7.22
N ARG A 93 12.03 -14.56 6.50
CA ARG A 93 10.92 -14.85 5.57
C ARG A 93 9.77 -15.54 6.30
N VAL A 94 8.57 -15.02 6.08
CA VAL A 94 7.31 -15.64 6.53
C VAL A 94 6.37 -15.71 5.35
N MET A 95 5.76 -16.86 5.14
CA MET A 95 4.72 -17.03 4.12
C MET A 95 3.38 -16.56 4.69
N ILE A 96 2.70 -15.67 3.99
CA ILE A 96 1.37 -15.18 4.40
C ILE A 96 0.34 -15.50 3.32
N PRO A 97 -0.87 -15.96 3.69
CA PRO A 97 -1.92 -16.25 2.74
C PRO A 97 -2.28 -15.03 1.88
N LYS A 98 -2.46 -15.23 0.59
CA LYS A 98 -2.97 -14.17 -0.30
C LYS A 98 -4.42 -13.82 0.07
N PRO A 99 -4.84 -12.57 -0.10
CA PRO A 99 -6.24 -12.20 0.03
C PRO A 99 -7.08 -13.02 -0.97
N GLY A 100 -7.95 -13.91 -0.45
CA GLY A 100 -8.75 -14.83 -1.27
C GLY A 100 -8.46 -16.31 -1.02
N GLY A 101 -7.45 -16.64 -0.20
CA GLY A 101 -7.19 -18.00 0.28
C GLY A 101 -6.48 -18.93 -0.71
N VAL A 102 -6.16 -18.47 -1.92
CA VAL A 102 -5.44 -19.28 -2.91
C VAL A 102 -3.99 -18.80 -3.02
N GLY A 103 -3.07 -19.62 -2.51
CA GLY A 103 -1.63 -19.38 -2.53
C GLY A 103 -1.13 -18.43 -1.44
N GLU A 104 0.18 -18.36 -1.33
CA GLU A 104 0.89 -17.56 -0.35
C GLU A 104 1.78 -16.51 -1.02
N ARG A 105 2.19 -15.51 -0.25
CA ARG A 105 3.20 -14.54 -0.64
C ARG A 105 4.31 -14.48 0.40
N PRO A 106 5.57 -14.42 -0.01
CA PRO A 106 6.67 -14.27 0.92
C PRO A 106 6.69 -12.83 1.48
N LEU A 107 6.71 -12.71 2.80
CA LEU A 107 6.95 -11.45 3.50
C LEU A 107 8.34 -11.52 4.13
N GLY A 108 9.20 -10.57 3.80
CA GLY A 108 10.51 -10.43 4.44
C GLY A 108 10.44 -9.45 5.62
N ILE A 109 10.82 -9.90 6.80
CA ILE A 109 10.79 -9.11 8.03
C ILE A 109 12.23 -8.77 8.42
N PRO A 110 12.72 -7.53 8.17
CA PRO A 110 14.01 -7.07 8.67
C PRO A 110 13.99 -6.93 10.20
N THR A 111 15.14 -6.91 10.84
CA THR A 111 15.25 -6.59 12.26
C THR A 111 14.71 -5.19 12.57
N ILE A 112 14.35 -4.90 13.81
CA ILE A 112 13.90 -3.55 14.19
C ILE A 112 15.02 -2.55 13.93
N ARG A 113 16.27 -2.94 14.17
CA ARG A 113 17.47 -2.14 13.91
C ARG A 113 17.55 -1.75 12.42
N ASP A 114 17.44 -2.71 11.53
CA ASP A 114 17.44 -2.47 10.08
C ASP A 114 16.25 -1.61 9.63
N ARG A 115 15.07 -1.84 10.21
CA ARG A 115 13.88 -1.00 9.92
C ARG A 115 14.08 0.45 10.32
N VAL A 116 14.75 0.72 11.45
CA VAL A 116 15.04 2.09 11.91
C VAL A 116 16.03 2.77 10.97
N VAL A 117 17.11 2.09 10.57
CA VAL A 117 18.08 2.66 9.62
C VAL A 117 17.46 2.89 8.24
N GLN A 118 16.67 1.92 7.73
CA GLN A 118 15.94 2.08 6.49
C GLN A 118 14.95 3.25 6.54
N MET A 119 14.26 3.44 7.67
CA MET A 119 13.37 4.58 7.87
C MET A 119 14.14 5.90 7.91
N ALA A 120 15.29 5.94 8.56
CA ALA A 120 16.15 7.13 8.59
C ALA A 120 16.63 7.52 7.19
N VAL A 121 17.12 6.56 6.40
CA VAL A 121 17.49 6.79 4.99
C VAL A 121 16.27 7.24 4.18
N LYS A 122 15.10 6.62 4.38
CA LYS A 122 13.86 7.03 3.70
C LYS A 122 13.49 8.47 4.05
N LEU A 123 13.51 8.86 5.31
CA LEU A 123 13.17 10.22 5.77
C LEU A 123 14.05 11.29 5.12
N VAL A 124 15.31 10.98 4.84
CA VAL A 124 16.28 11.89 4.21
C VAL A 124 16.13 11.88 2.68
N THR A 125 15.94 10.72 2.05
CA THR A 125 15.98 10.60 0.57
C THR A 125 14.63 10.75 -0.11
N GLU A 126 13.51 10.38 0.55
CA GLU A 126 12.16 10.46 -0.02
C GLU A 126 11.80 11.87 -0.53
N PRO A 127 12.10 12.98 0.17
CA PRO A 127 11.81 14.32 -0.33
C PRO A 127 12.48 14.65 -1.67
N ILE A 128 13.69 14.12 -1.90
CA ILE A 128 14.44 14.33 -3.14
C ILE A 128 13.74 13.64 -4.30
N PHE A 129 13.35 12.37 -4.12
CA PHE A 129 12.66 11.61 -5.17
C PHE A 129 11.21 12.06 -5.38
N GLU A 130 10.55 12.50 -4.31
CA GLU A 130 9.18 13.03 -4.39
C GLU A 130 9.10 14.28 -5.29
N ALA A 131 10.17 15.08 -5.35
CA ALA A 131 10.26 16.21 -6.24
C ALA A 131 10.25 15.83 -7.74
N ASP A 132 10.69 14.61 -8.06
CA ASP A 132 10.80 14.09 -9.42
C ASP A 132 9.61 13.23 -9.87
N PHE A 133 8.82 12.70 -8.92
CA PHE A 133 7.74 11.78 -9.27
C PHE A 133 6.62 12.45 -10.05
N ASP A 134 6.19 11.78 -11.12
CA ASP A 134 5.07 12.19 -11.97
C ASP A 134 3.73 12.10 -11.18
N GLU A 135 2.77 12.91 -11.60
CA GLU A 135 1.44 12.95 -11.00
C GLU A 135 0.64 11.67 -11.21
N ALA A 136 0.97 10.89 -12.22
CA ALA A 136 0.35 9.59 -12.48
C ALA A 136 0.63 8.53 -11.40
N ALA A 137 1.68 8.71 -10.57
CA ALA A 137 2.04 7.79 -9.50
C ALA A 137 1.37 8.18 -8.17
N TYR A 138 0.61 7.28 -7.58
CA TYR A 138 -0.13 7.50 -6.33
C TYR A 138 0.33 6.63 -5.16
N GLY A 139 0.71 5.37 -5.41
CA GLY A 139 1.04 4.40 -4.37
C GLY A 139 2.28 4.77 -3.57
N TYR A 140 2.24 4.50 -2.25
CA TYR A 140 3.36 4.69 -1.30
C TYR A 140 3.97 6.10 -1.24
N ARG A 141 3.30 7.11 -1.77
CA ARG A 141 3.77 8.49 -1.77
C ARG A 141 3.14 9.32 -0.65
N PRO A 142 3.89 10.27 -0.04
CA PRO A 142 3.31 11.21 0.91
C PRO A 142 2.18 12.02 0.27
N ARG A 143 1.08 12.23 1.03
CA ARG A 143 -0.08 13.03 0.61
C ARG A 143 -0.81 12.51 -0.64
N ARG A 144 -0.51 11.28 -1.09
CA ARG A 144 -1.25 10.59 -2.16
C ARG A 144 -2.05 9.43 -1.56
N SER A 145 -3.19 9.12 -2.16
CA SER A 145 -4.10 8.08 -1.65
C SER A 145 -4.69 7.23 -2.77
N ALA A 146 -5.19 6.05 -2.40
CA ALA A 146 -5.94 5.20 -3.32
C ALA A 146 -7.21 5.90 -3.82
N GLU A 147 -7.88 6.71 -2.98
CA GLU A 147 -9.05 7.48 -3.39
C GLU A 147 -8.73 8.46 -4.51
N GLN A 148 -7.59 9.18 -4.43
CA GLN A 148 -7.18 10.09 -5.49
C GLN A 148 -6.92 9.35 -6.81
N ALA A 149 -6.30 8.17 -6.76
CA ALA A 149 -6.10 7.33 -7.94
C ALA A 149 -7.44 6.87 -8.54
N VAL A 150 -8.37 6.37 -7.70
CA VAL A 150 -9.73 5.98 -8.10
C VAL A 150 -10.49 7.15 -8.72
N ARG A 151 -10.39 8.34 -8.12
CA ARG A 151 -11.01 9.57 -8.64
C ARG A 151 -10.45 9.90 -10.02
N ARG A 152 -9.14 9.86 -10.19
CA ARG A 152 -8.50 10.13 -11.50
C ARG A 152 -8.93 9.16 -12.58
N VAL A 153 -9.06 7.87 -12.25
CA VAL A 153 -9.63 6.86 -13.18
C VAL A 153 -11.07 7.22 -13.56
N HIS A 154 -11.88 7.57 -12.56
CA HIS A 154 -13.29 7.90 -12.79
C HIS A 154 -13.45 9.14 -13.69
N GLU A 155 -12.68 10.21 -13.42
CA GLU A 155 -12.62 11.42 -14.23
C GLU A 155 -12.22 11.12 -15.67
N ALA A 156 -11.20 10.29 -15.88
CA ALA A 156 -10.75 9.92 -17.22
C ALA A 156 -11.83 9.18 -18.01
N VAL A 157 -12.55 8.25 -17.36
CA VAL A 157 -13.68 7.54 -18.01
C VAL A 157 -14.81 8.52 -18.38
N GLN A 158 -15.13 9.49 -17.49
CA GLN A 158 -16.11 10.54 -17.78
C GLN A 158 -15.67 11.44 -18.95
N GLN A 159 -14.35 11.70 -19.08
CA GLN A 159 -13.73 12.42 -20.19
C GLN A 159 -13.59 11.60 -21.47
N LYS A 160 -14.34 10.51 -21.62
CA LYS A 160 -14.39 9.63 -22.78
C LYS A 160 -13.13 8.75 -23.03
N HIS A 161 -12.22 8.63 -22.08
CA HIS A 161 -11.12 7.66 -22.15
C HIS A 161 -11.67 6.27 -21.77
N THR A 162 -12.38 5.64 -22.71
CA THR A 162 -13.19 4.45 -22.44
C THR A 162 -12.50 3.14 -22.79
N GLN A 163 -11.41 3.15 -23.53
CA GLN A 163 -10.61 1.95 -23.77
C GLN A 163 -9.58 1.80 -22.63
N VAL A 164 -9.73 0.76 -21.83
CA VAL A 164 -8.98 0.58 -20.59
C VAL A 164 -8.02 -0.60 -20.72
N ILE A 165 -6.74 -0.33 -20.58
CA ILE A 165 -5.70 -1.34 -20.36
C ILE A 165 -5.63 -1.59 -18.85
N ASP A 166 -6.08 -2.75 -18.41
CA ASP A 166 -5.92 -3.25 -17.05
C ASP A 166 -4.74 -4.23 -17.06
N ALA A 167 -3.64 -3.86 -16.43
CA ALA A 167 -2.40 -4.63 -16.50
C ALA A 167 -1.79 -4.87 -15.12
N ASP A 168 -1.34 -6.10 -14.90
CA ASP A 168 -0.67 -6.57 -13.69
C ASP A 168 0.79 -6.94 -14.00
N LEU A 169 1.72 -6.63 -13.11
CA LEU A 169 3.11 -7.02 -13.24
C LEU A 169 3.40 -8.32 -12.50
N SER A 170 4.09 -9.24 -13.16
CA SER A 170 4.47 -10.51 -12.56
C SER A 170 5.52 -10.32 -11.47
N LYS A 171 5.15 -10.59 -10.20
CA LYS A 171 6.06 -10.55 -9.03
C LYS A 171 6.94 -9.28 -8.99
N TYR A 172 6.34 -8.11 -9.20
CA TYR A 172 7.06 -6.85 -9.40
C TYR A 172 8.20 -6.63 -8.41
N PHE A 173 7.94 -6.70 -7.10
CA PHE A 173 8.95 -6.49 -6.07
C PHE A 173 10.11 -7.50 -6.13
N ASP A 174 9.86 -8.72 -6.59
CA ASP A 174 10.85 -9.81 -6.61
C ASP A 174 11.69 -9.77 -7.90
N THR A 175 11.26 -9.03 -8.92
CA THR A 175 11.90 -9.03 -10.25
C THR A 175 12.68 -7.75 -10.58
N ILE A 176 12.57 -6.71 -9.76
CA ILE A 176 13.29 -5.43 -9.98
C ILE A 176 14.81 -5.67 -10.06
N PRO A 177 15.49 -5.41 -11.20
CA PRO A 177 16.93 -5.64 -11.31
C PRO A 177 17.72 -4.58 -10.54
N HIS A 178 18.69 -5.05 -9.71
CA HIS A 178 19.45 -4.17 -8.80
C HIS A 178 20.29 -3.12 -9.53
N ALA A 179 20.99 -3.50 -10.60
CA ALA A 179 21.88 -2.57 -11.30
C ALA A 179 21.13 -1.38 -11.92
N PRO A 180 20.04 -1.55 -12.70
CA PRO A 180 19.23 -0.44 -13.18
C PRO A 180 18.53 0.34 -12.07
N LEU A 181 18.10 -0.32 -10.97
CA LEU A 181 17.52 0.35 -9.81
C LEU A 181 18.55 1.29 -9.18
N MET A 182 19.76 0.80 -8.90
CA MET A 182 20.84 1.61 -8.34
C MET A 182 21.23 2.78 -9.25
N LYS A 183 21.23 2.58 -10.58
CA LYS A 183 21.38 3.70 -11.54
C LYS A 183 20.27 4.75 -11.38
N SER A 184 19.03 4.33 -11.11
CA SER A 184 17.91 5.25 -10.88
C SER A 184 18.06 6.02 -9.56
N VAL A 185 18.54 5.37 -8.49
CA VAL A 185 18.88 6.04 -7.22
C VAL A 185 20.00 7.05 -7.41
N ALA A 186 21.08 6.63 -8.10
CA ALA A 186 22.29 7.42 -8.31
C ALA A 186 22.08 8.66 -9.20
N ARG A 187 20.97 8.76 -9.90
CA ARG A 187 20.61 9.99 -10.64
C ARG A 187 20.47 11.21 -9.73
N ARG A 188 20.03 11.01 -8.49
CA ARG A 188 19.78 12.09 -7.53
C ARG A 188 20.64 11.99 -6.28
N VAL A 189 21.07 10.79 -5.90
CA VAL A 189 21.85 10.52 -4.70
C VAL A 189 23.24 10.04 -5.13
N SER A 190 24.27 10.82 -4.85
CA SER A 190 25.67 10.48 -5.12
C SER A 190 26.50 10.24 -3.86
N ASP A 191 25.85 10.31 -2.69
CA ASP A 191 26.47 9.93 -1.42
C ASP A 191 26.79 8.44 -1.42
N ALA A 192 28.08 8.11 -1.44
CA ALA A 192 28.56 6.72 -1.55
C ALA A 192 28.10 5.85 -0.37
N LYS A 193 28.04 6.42 0.85
CA LYS A 193 27.64 5.69 2.07
C LYS A 193 26.15 5.37 2.05
N VAL A 194 25.27 6.30 1.60
CA VAL A 194 23.85 6.05 1.42
C VAL A 194 23.61 5.01 0.32
N LEU A 195 24.31 5.10 -0.80
CA LEU A 195 24.23 4.09 -1.88
C LEU A 195 24.71 2.71 -1.40
N HIS A 196 25.75 2.68 -0.57
CA HIS A 196 26.25 1.44 0.04
C HIS A 196 25.21 0.78 0.94
N LEU A 197 24.54 1.54 1.83
CA LEU A 197 23.47 1.03 2.68
C LEU A 197 22.33 0.40 1.84
N ILE A 198 21.86 1.10 0.81
CA ILE A 198 20.82 0.58 -0.07
C ILE A 198 21.26 -0.73 -0.72
N LYS A 199 22.50 -0.80 -1.21
CA LYS A 199 23.08 -2.00 -1.82
C LYS A 199 23.16 -3.15 -0.82
N LEU A 200 23.53 -2.89 0.44
CA LEU A 200 23.57 -3.91 1.50
C LEU A 200 22.18 -4.50 1.75
N TRP A 201 21.11 -3.69 1.83
CA TRP A 201 19.76 -4.21 2.05
C TRP A 201 19.21 -4.97 0.84
N LEU A 202 19.52 -4.54 -0.39
CA LEU A 202 19.13 -5.28 -1.60
C LEU A 202 19.82 -6.66 -1.68
N LYS A 203 21.01 -6.76 -1.09
CA LYS A 203 21.80 -7.99 -1.04
C LYS A 203 21.72 -8.73 0.30
N ALA A 204 20.86 -8.30 1.22
CA ALA A 204 20.70 -8.96 2.50
C ALA A 204 20.26 -10.43 2.30
N PRO A 205 20.88 -11.39 3.01
CA PRO A 205 20.42 -12.78 2.98
C PRO A 205 19.00 -12.92 3.50
N VAL A 206 18.30 -13.94 3.05
CA VAL A 206 16.93 -14.25 3.48
C VAL A 206 16.94 -15.57 4.22
N GLU A 207 16.56 -15.54 5.51
CA GLU A 207 16.41 -16.73 6.35
C GLU A 207 14.95 -17.20 6.31
N THR A 208 14.75 -18.46 5.96
CA THR A 208 13.45 -19.14 5.99
C THR A 208 13.53 -20.27 7.01
N LYS A 209 12.57 -20.35 7.92
CA LYS A 209 12.42 -21.48 8.83
C LYS A 209 11.57 -22.54 8.14
N GLU A 210 12.12 -23.73 7.91
CA GLU A 210 11.43 -24.86 7.31
C GLU A 210 10.51 -25.55 8.35
N THR A 211 9.61 -26.41 7.88
CA THR A 211 8.66 -27.15 8.73
C THR A 211 9.34 -28.07 9.72
N ASN A 212 10.53 -28.60 9.39
CA ASN A 212 11.38 -29.40 10.25
C ASN A 212 12.18 -28.59 11.30
N GLY A 213 11.97 -27.25 11.35
CA GLY A 213 12.67 -26.36 12.27
C GLY A 213 14.03 -25.87 11.78
N GLN A 214 14.58 -26.45 10.72
CA GLN A 214 15.85 -26.03 10.13
C GLN A 214 15.78 -24.64 9.52
N LYS A 215 16.91 -23.92 9.57
CA LYS A 215 17.04 -22.59 8.99
C LYS A 215 17.75 -22.70 7.64
N ARG A 216 17.07 -22.25 6.60
CA ARG A 216 17.63 -22.13 5.26
C ARG A 216 17.91 -20.67 4.93
N VAL A 217 19.16 -20.38 4.59
CA VAL A 217 19.58 -19.03 4.17
C VAL A 217 19.74 -18.99 2.66
N THR A 218 19.08 -18.05 2.00
CA THR A 218 19.13 -17.86 0.55
C THR A 218 19.45 -16.41 0.19
N GLY A 219 19.83 -16.13 -1.06
CA GLY A 219 20.21 -14.79 -1.52
C GLY A 219 21.63 -14.39 -1.11
N GLY A 220 21.78 -13.16 -0.61
CA GLY A 220 23.09 -12.61 -0.24
C GLY A 220 23.81 -11.94 -1.42
N LYS A 221 25.14 -11.94 -1.41
CA LYS A 221 25.99 -11.20 -2.38
C LYS A 221 25.68 -11.50 -3.86
N ARG A 222 25.22 -12.72 -4.17
CA ARG A 222 24.88 -13.18 -5.53
C ARG A 222 23.51 -12.69 -6.01
N ASN A 223 22.67 -12.18 -5.11
CA ASN A 223 21.33 -11.70 -5.48
C ASN A 223 21.45 -10.46 -6.38
N LYS A 224 20.80 -10.51 -7.55
CA LYS A 224 20.79 -9.43 -8.56
C LYS A 224 19.40 -8.84 -8.77
N LEU A 225 18.37 -9.42 -8.18
CA LEU A 225 16.97 -9.07 -8.40
C LEU A 225 16.21 -8.91 -7.08
N GLY A 226 15.18 -8.08 -7.12
CA GLY A 226 14.16 -7.94 -6.10
C GLY A 226 14.51 -6.98 -4.97
N THR A 227 13.45 -6.47 -4.37
CA THR A 227 13.48 -5.71 -3.11
C THR A 227 12.70 -6.50 -2.06
N PRO A 228 13.19 -6.69 -0.82
CA PRO A 228 12.48 -7.47 0.19
C PRO A 228 11.06 -6.94 0.43
N GLN A 229 10.04 -7.77 0.16
CA GLN A 229 8.65 -7.41 0.49
C GLN A 229 8.53 -7.33 2.02
N GLY A 230 8.31 -6.12 2.55
CA GLY A 230 8.27 -5.82 3.99
C GLY A 230 9.44 -4.94 4.48
N GLY A 231 10.44 -4.68 3.65
CA GLY A 231 11.44 -3.65 3.91
C GLY A 231 10.82 -2.24 3.90
N VAL A 232 11.24 -1.38 4.82
CA VAL A 232 10.70 -0.01 4.97
C VAL A 232 11.01 0.87 3.75
N LEU A 233 12.17 0.66 3.13
CA LEU A 233 12.63 1.40 1.96
C LEU A 233 12.10 0.82 0.63
N SER A 234 11.70 -0.46 0.61
CA SER A 234 11.29 -1.17 -0.62
C SER A 234 10.18 -0.48 -1.41
N PRO A 235 9.13 0.09 -0.79
CA PRO A 235 8.10 0.84 -1.53
C PRO A 235 8.63 2.07 -2.27
N LEU A 236 9.58 2.81 -1.68
CA LEU A 236 10.21 3.96 -2.34
C LEU A 236 11.06 3.52 -3.52
N LEU A 237 11.85 2.44 -3.35
CA LEU A 237 12.68 1.88 -4.42
C LEU A 237 11.82 1.32 -5.57
N ALA A 238 10.71 0.67 -5.25
CA ALA A 238 9.75 0.21 -6.25
C ALA A 238 9.16 1.38 -7.04
N ASN A 239 8.67 2.42 -6.37
CA ASN A 239 8.18 3.62 -7.05
C ASN A 239 9.25 4.27 -7.95
N LEU A 240 10.49 4.34 -7.47
CA LEU A 240 11.60 4.88 -8.25
C LEU A 240 11.88 4.05 -9.51
N TYR A 241 11.71 2.73 -9.43
CA TYR A 241 11.87 1.87 -10.60
C TYR A 241 10.69 1.99 -11.56
N MET A 242 9.44 2.01 -11.08
CA MET A 242 8.24 2.24 -11.88
C MET A 242 8.28 3.60 -12.60
N HIS A 243 8.91 4.60 -11.99
CA HIS A 243 9.07 5.91 -12.59
C HIS A 243 9.84 5.90 -13.94
N ARG A 244 10.67 4.87 -14.19
CA ARG A 244 11.30 4.66 -15.50
C ARG A 244 10.25 4.43 -16.60
N PHE A 245 9.25 3.61 -16.31
CA PHE A 245 8.12 3.39 -17.22
C PHE A 245 7.30 4.66 -17.39
N ILE A 246 6.97 5.34 -16.30
CA ILE A 246 6.18 6.59 -16.36
C ILE A 246 6.92 7.67 -17.18
N LYS A 247 8.24 7.79 -17.01
CA LYS A 247 9.06 8.69 -17.85
C LYS A 247 9.05 8.30 -19.33
N ALA A 248 9.12 7.01 -19.65
CA ALA A 248 9.01 6.55 -21.03
C ALA A 248 7.64 6.89 -21.61
N PHE A 249 6.56 6.68 -20.85
CA PHE A 249 5.20 7.04 -21.23
C PHE A 249 5.07 8.50 -21.66
N ARG A 250 5.68 9.42 -20.89
CA ARG A 250 5.71 10.87 -21.21
C ARG A 250 6.64 11.20 -22.36
N LYS A 251 7.87 10.66 -22.33
CA LYS A 251 8.91 10.94 -23.33
C LYS A 251 8.47 10.55 -24.74
N PHE A 252 7.85 9.39 -24.87
CA PHE A 252 7.36 8.87 -26.16
C PHE A 252 5.92 9.30 -26.46
N LYS A 253 5.40 10.28 -25.70
CA LYS A 253 4.12 10.97 -25.97
C LYS A 253 2.93 10.01 -26.13
N LEU A 254 2.89 8.89 -25.38
CA LEU A 254 1.79 7.93 -25.44
C LEU A 254 0.47 8.59 -25.04
N ASP A 255 0.53 9.54 -24.10
CA ASP A 255 -0.58 10.41 -23.69
C ASP A 255 -1.18 11.20 -24.87
N LYS A 256 -0.36 11.68 -25.78
CA LYS A 256 -0.81 12.45 -26.95
C LYS A 256 -1.25 11.53 -28.10
N GLU A 257 -0.47 10.52 -28.41
CA GLU A 257 -0.69 9.62 -29.55
C GLU A 257 -1.99 8.82 -29.42
N HIS A 258 -2.24 8.26 -28.23
CA HIS A 258 -3.43 7.43 -27.95
C HIS A 258 -4.49 8.18 -27.12
N GLY A 259 -4.26 9.49 -26.81
CA GLY A 259 -5.09 10.21 -25.85
C GLY A 259 -5.13 9.44 -24.53
N ALA A 260 -3.98 9.02 -24.01
CA ALA A 260 -3.92 8.07 -22.90
C ALA A 260 -3.67 8.74 -21.56
N VAL A 261 -4.40 8.32 -20.53
CA VAL A 261 -4.24 8.71 -19.13
C VAL A 261 -3.70 7.52 -18.35
N LEU A 262 -2.49 7.67 -17.79
CA LEU A 262 -1.88 6.66 -16.91
C LEU A 262 -2.24 6.95 -15.46
N VAL A 263 -2.67 5.93 -14.73
CA VAL A 263 -2.86 5.96 -13.28
C VAL A 263 -2.15 4.75 -12.66
N ASN A 264 -1.12 5.01 -11.86
CA ASN A 264 -0.30 3.97 -11.24
C ASN A 264 -0.41 4.02 -9.72
N TYR A 265 -0.58 2.87 -9.09
CA TYR A 265 -0.58 2.68 -7.65
C TYR A 265 0.31 1.48 -7.30
N ALA A 266 1.58 1.73 -7.02
CA ALA A 266 2.59 0.69 -6.79
C ALA A 266 2.79 -0.22 -8.01
N ASP A 267 2.46 -1.51 -7.89
CA ASP A 267 2.46 -2.52 -8.96
C ASP A 267 1.17 -2.56 -9.78
N ASP A 268 0.07 -2.02 -9.24
CA ASP A 268 -1.19 -1.90 -9.96
C ASP A 268 -1.18 -0.63 -10.85
N PHE A 269 -1.52 -0.75 -12.11
CA PHE A 269 -1.72 0.41 -12.98
C PHE A 269 -2.79 0.17 -14.03
N VAL A 270 -3.43 1.26 -14.43
CA VAL A 270 -4.35 1.28 -15.55
C VAL A 270 -3.97 2.38 -16.53
N VAL A 271 -4.17 2.12 -17.81
CA VAL A 271 -4.04 3.13 -18.87
C VAL A 271 -5.38 3.26 -19.55
N LEU A 272 -5.94 4.45 -19.50
CA LEU A 272 -7.23 4.75 -20.13
C LEU A 272 -6.98 5.53 -21.41
N CYS A 273 -7.36 4.97 -22.55
CA CYS A 273 -7.14 5.55 -23.85
C CYS A 273 -8.45 6.09 -24.45
N TRP A 274 -8.33 7.15 -25.18
CA TRP A 274 -9.43 7.64 -26.01
C TRP A 274 -9.57 6.77 -27.28
N ARG A 275 -8.43 6.32 -27.84
CA ARG A 275 -8.36 5.52 -29.07
C ARG A 275 -7.19 4.52 -28.99
N ASP A 276 -7.29 3.42 -29.72
CA ASP A 276 -6.24 2.41 -29.93
C ASP A 276 -5.48 1.96 -28.67
N ALA A 277 -6.19 1.43 -27.70
CA ALA A 277 -5.56 0.84 -26.53
C ALA A 277 -4.67 -0.37 -26.86
N SER A 278 -4.97 -1.11 -27.93
CA SER A 278 -4.18 -2.29 -28.33
C SER A 278 -2.78 -1.90 -28.80
N GLY A 279 -2.67 -0.85 -29.63
CA GLY A 279 -1.38 -0.29 -30.02
C GLY A 279 -0.60 0.27 -28.83
N ALA A 280 -1.29 0.97 -27.91
CA ALA A 280 -0.69 1.44 -26.67
C ALA A 280 -0.14 0.29 -25.83
N LEU A 281 -0.91 -0.81 -25.65
CA LEU A 281 -0.48 -1.98 -24.88
C LEU A 281 0.76 -2.64 -25.50
N THR A 282 0.83 -2.72 -26.82
CA THR A 282 2.00 -3.27 -27.53
C THR A 282 3.28 -2.48 -27.21
N LYS A 283 3.20 -1.14 -27.17
CA LYS A 283 4.33 -0.29 -26.77
C LYS A 283 4.70 -0.46 -25.31
N ILE A 284 3.69 -0.53 -24.43
CA ILE A 284 3.87 -0.75 -22.99
C ILE A 284 4.59 -2.07 -22.72
N ARG A 285 4.22 -3.15 -23.40
CA ARG A 285 4.90 -4.46 -23.30
C ARG A 285 6.39 -4.34 -23.65
N LYS A 286 6.71 -3.72 -24.77
CA LYS A 286 8.11 -3.50 -25.19
C LYS A 286 8.91 -2.72 -24.15
N TRP A 287 8.32 -1.69 -23.54
CA TRP A 287 9.02 -0.89 -22.53
C TRP A 287 9.24 -1.65 -21.22
N PHE A 288 8.26 -2.43 -20.75
CA PHE A 288 8.47 -3.26 -19.56
C PHE A 288 9.56 -4.31 -19.81
N MET A 289 9.56 -4.96 -20.97
CA MET A 289 10.63 -5.89 -21.34
C MET A 289 12.00 -5.20 -21.37
N ALA A 290 12.09 -4.00 -21.93
CA ALA A 290 13.34 -3.23 -22.00
C ALA A 290 13.89 -2.81 -20.62
N ILE A 291 13.03 -2.69 -19.61
CA ILE A 291 13.46 -2.42 -18.23
C ILE A 291 13.54 -3.70 -17.37
N GLY A 292 13.42 -4.89 -17.97
CA GLY A 292 13.56 -6.18 -17.28
C GLY A 292 12.37 -6.55 -16.39
N LEU A 293 11.17 -6.05 -16.70
CA LEU A 293 9.92 -6.42 -16.04
C LEU A 293 9.00 -7.16 -16.99
N THR A 294 8.14 -8.01 -16.44
CA THR A 294 7.22 -8.83 -17.22
C THR A 294 5.78 -8.54 -16.85
N ILE A 295 4.96 -8.28 -17.87
CA ILE A 295 3.51 -8.16 -17.72
C ILE A 295 2.93 -9.56 -17.51
N ASN A 296 1.95 -9.67 -16.64
CA ASN A 296 1.18 -10.89 -16.43
C ASN A 296 0.07 -10.99 -17.48
N GLU A 297 0.33 -11.69 -18.56
CA GLU A 297 -0.61 -11.79 -19.71
C GLU A 297 -1.97 -12.37 -19.31
N SER A 298 -2.02 -13.33 -18.36
CA SER A 298 -3.27 -13.93 -17.92
C SER A 298 -4.19 -12.98 -17.13
N LYS A 299 -3.64 -11.86 -16.65
CA LYS A 299 -4.39 -10.83 -15.91
C LYS A 299 -4.45 -9.51 -16.64
N THR A 300 -3.78 -9.38 -17.78
CA THR A 300 -3.77 -8.16 -18.57
C THR A 300 -4.85 -8.24 -19.64
N SER A 301 -5.69 -7.22 -19.72
CA SER A 301 -6.77 -7.15 -20.69
C SER A 301 -7.01 -5.73 -21.19
N VAL A 302 -7.50 -5.62 -22.42
CA VAL A 302 -8.05 -4.36 -22.95
C VAL A 302 -9.58 -4.49 -22.90
N ARG A 303 -10.22 -3.51 -22.28
CA ARG A 303 -11.68 -3.48 -22.09
C ARG A 303 -12.26 -2.16 -22.55
N HIS A 304 -13.54 -2.17 -22.93
CA HIS A 304 -14.27 -0.96 -23.25
C HIS A 304 -15.21 -0.59 -22.09
N ALA A 305 -14.92 0.45 -21.33
CA ALA A 305 -15.61 0.82 -20.08
C ALA A 305 -17.12 1.07 -20.23
N ARG A 306 -17.63 1.35 -21.45
CA ARG A 306 -19.07 1.48 -21.69
C ARG A 306 -19.78 0.13 -21.83
N GLN A 307 -19.07 -0.92 -22.22
CA GLN A 307 -19.62 -2.26 -22.49
C GLN A 307 -19.33 -3.21 -21.34
N GLU A 308 -18.11 -3.12 -20.79
CA GLU A 308 -17.64 -4.03 -19.76
C GLU A 308 -17.25 -3.27 -18.48
N SER A 309 -17.31 -3.95 -17.35
CA SER A 309 -16.79 -3.44 -16.10
C SER A 309 -15.31 -3.80 -15.94
N PHE A 310 -14.56 -2.95 -15.23
CA PHE A 310 -13.21 -3.26 -14.80
C PHE A 310 -12.99 -2.90 -13.33
N ASP A 311 -12.06 -3.59 -12.69
CA ASP A 311 -11.73 -3.39 -11.28
C ASP A 311 -10.39 -2.63 -11.17
N PHE A 312 -10.31 -1.64 -10.28
CA PHE A 312 -9.06 -1.00 -9.91
C PHE A 312 -9.08 -0.61 -8.43
N LEU A 313 -8.05 -0.98 -7.68
CA LEU A 313 -7.91 -0.72 -6.24
C LEU A 313 -9.16 -1.11 -5.42
N GLY A 314 -9.77 -2.25 -5.75
CA GLY A 314 -10.95 -2.73 -5.06
C GLY A 314 -12.26 -2.02 -5.41
N TYR A 315 -12.25 -1.07 -6.33
CA TYR A 315 -13.44 -0.49 -6.95
C TYR A 315 -13.73 -1.17 -8.27
N THR A 316 -15.02 -1.29 -8.61
CA THR A 316 -15.51 -1.67 -9.92
C THR A 316 -16.07 -0.43 -10.62
N PHE A 317 -15.57 -0.16 -11.81
CA PHE A 317 -16.08 0.87 -12.71
C PHE A 317 -17.01 0.24 -13.71
N LYS A 318 -18.25 0.75 -13.79
CA LYS A 318 -19.26 0.25 -14.74
C LYS A 318 -20.33 1.28 -15.06
N MET A 319 -20.99 1.09 -16.21
CA MET A 319 -22.18 1.85 -16.56
C MET A 319 -23.32 1.56 -15.56
N GLN A 320 -23.98 2.61 -15.13
CA GLN A 320 -25.17 2.59 -14.28
C GLN A 320 -26.23 3.54 -14.84
N ARG A 321 -27.46 3.37 -14.38
CA ARG A 321 -28.55 4.33 -14.65
C ARG A 321 -28.89 5.11 -13.39
N SER A 322 -28.99 6.42 -13.53
CA SER A 322 -29.44 7.31 -12.45
C SER A 322 -30.88 6.98 -12.09
N TYR A 323 -31.15 6.72 -10.82
CA TYR A 323 -32.51 6.50 -10.33
C TYR A 323 -33.40 7.73 -10.51
N LYS A 324 -32.82 8.95 -10.40
CA LYS A 324 -33.57 10.20 -10.51
C LYS A 324 -33.90 10.58 -11.96
N THR A 325 -32.96 10.38 -12.87
CA THR A 325 -33.07 10.92 -14.24
C THR A 325 -33.13 9.83 -15.32
N GLY A 326 -32.98 8.56 -14.98
CA GLY A 326 -32.88 7.46 -15.94
C GLY A 326 -31.62 7.46 -16.82
N LYS A 327 -30.85 8.56 -16.82
CA LYS A 327 -29.68 8.73 -17.69
C LYS A 327 -28.53 7.79 -17.29
N PRO A 328 -27.82 7.23 -18.28
CA PRO A 328 -26.67 6.40 -18.03
C PRO A 328 -25.48 7.27 -17.54
N TYR A 329 -24.70 6.73 -16.61
CA TYR A 329 -23.48 7.35 -16.11
C TYR A 329 -22.45 6.27 -15.73
N HIS A 330 -21.18 6.61 -15.76
CA HIS A 330 -20.14 5.75 -15.22
C HIS A 330 -20.10 5.85 -13.70
N GLY A 331 -20.26 4.72 -13.03
CA GLY A 331 -20.20 4.64 -11.56
C GLY A 331 -18.94 3.93 -11.09
N ALA A 332 -18.41 4.41 -9.96
CA ALA A 332 -17.36 3.74 -9.21
C ALA A 332 -17.98 3.16 -7.93
N LEU A 333 -17.91 1.83 -7.76
CA LEU A 333 -18.50 1.11 -6.61
C LEU A 333 -17.47 0.23 -5.94
N PRO A 334 -17.65 -0.10 -4.65
CA PRO A 334 -16.90 -1.19 -4.04
C PRO A 334 -17.06 -2.49 -4.83
N SER A 335 -15.96 -3.15 -5.17
CA SER A 335 -16.00 -4.38 -5.97
C SER A 335 -16.72 -5.50 -5.22
N THR A 336 -17.28 -6.45 -5.97
CA THR A 336 -17.93 -7.65 -5.41
C THR A 336 -16.97 -8.39 -4.47
N LYS A 337 -15.68 -8.46 -4.81
CA LYS A 337 -14.63 -9.05 -3.97
C LYS A 337 -14.47 -8.30 -2.65
N ALA A 338 -14.48 -6.96 -2.67
CA ALA A 338 -14.37 -6.14 -1.47
C ALA A 338 -15.58 -6.30 -0.55
N VAL A 339 -16.80 -6.32 -1.10
CA VAL A 339 -18.03 -6.58 -0.37
C VAL A 339 -18.05 -7.99 0.23
N LYS A 340 -17.66 -9.01 -0.53
CA LYS A 340 -17.59 -10.42 -0.06
C LYS A 340 -16.61 -10.54 1.10
N ARG A 341 -15.46 -9.87 1.02
CA ARG A 341 -14.43 -9.84 2.09
C ARG A 341 -14.97 -9.21 3.37
N LEU A 342 -15.65 -8.06 3.29
CA LEU A 342 -16.28 -7.43 4.45
C LEU A 342 -17.32 -8.37 5.09
N LYS A 343 -18.22 -8.94 4.29
CA LYS A 343 -19.21 -9.91 4.77
C LYS A 343 -18.56 -11.11 5.45
N GLY A 344 -17.44 -11.60 4.93
CA GLY A 344 -16.63 -12.66 5.54
C GLY A 344 -16.07 -12.25 6.90
N SER A 345 -15.48 -11.06 7.01
CA SER A 345 -14.95 -10.52 8.26
C SER A 345 -16.04 -10.34 9.33
N ILE A 346 -17.22 -9.84 8.94
CA ILE A 346 -18.38 -9.72 9.84
C ILE A 346 -18.81 -11.10 10.34
N ARG A 347 -18.94 -12.10 9.47
CA ARG A 347 -19.29 -13.48 9.86
C ARG A 347 -18.27 -14.08 10.83
N HIS A 348 -16.98 -13.85 10.57
CA HIS A 348 -15.91 -14.31 11.43
C HIS A 348 -15.95 -13.69 12.82
N GLN A 349 -16.27 -12.40 12.94
CA GLN A 349 -16.38 -11.72 14.23
C GLN A 349 -17.66 -12.12 14.99
N LEU A 350 -18.76 -12.38 14.28
CA LEU A 350 -20.07 -12.75 14.82
C LEU A 350 -20.34 -14.26 14.72
N HIS A 351 -19.30 -15.10 14.85
CA HIS A 351 -19.50 -16.54 14.86
C HIS A 351 -20.05 -17.04 16.22
N ARG A 352 -20.71 -18.18 16.21
CA ARG A 352 -21.44 -18.72 17.36
C ARG A 352 -20.59 -18.97 18.61
N ALA A 353 -19.31 -19.33 18.43
CA ALA A 353 -18.40 -19.62 19.52
C ALA A 353 -17.66 -18.35 20.04
N ASN A 354 -18.00 -17.15 19.56
CA ASN A 354 -17.42 -15.92 20.09
C ASN A 354 -18.13 -15.56 21.40
N MET A 355 -17.47 -15.82 22.53
CA MET A 355 -17.97 -15.57 23.90
C MET A 355 -17.44 -14.27 24.49
N ASN A 356 -16.70 -13.45 23.75
CA ASN A 356 -16.22 -12.17 24.24
C ASN A 356 -17.37 -11.26 24.70
N PRO A 357 -17.14 -10.33 25.68
CA PRO A 357 -18.11 -9.31 26.06
C PRO A 357 -18.68 -8.58 24.83
N ILE A 358 -19.97 -8.25 24.88
CA ILE A 358 -20.68 -7.64 23.73
C ILE A 358 -20.02 -6.33 23.31
N GLU A 359 -19.59 -5.54 24.27
CA GLU A 359 -18.95 -4.24 24.06
C GLU A 359 -17.67 -4.40 23.23
N LEU A 360 -16.84 -5.39 23.54
CA LEU A 360 -15.63 -5.70 22.78
C LEU A 360 -15.92 -6.21 21.36
N VAL A 361 -16.99 -7.00 21.21
CA VAL A 361 -17.42 -7.48 19.89
C VAL A 361 -17.88 -6.31 19.04
N VAL A 362 -18.71 -5.41 19.60
CA VAL A 362 -19.21 -4.21 18.90
C VAL A 362 -18.05 -3.26 18.56
N GLU A 363 -17.11 -3.04 19.47
CA GLU A 363 -15.95 -2.20 19.24
C GLU A 363 -15.11 -2.71 18.04
N ARG A 364 -14.80 -4.01 18.01
CA ARG A 364 -14.05 -4.64 16.92
C ARG A 364 -14.81 -4.58 15.60
N LEU A 365 -16.12 -4.86 15.64
CA LEU A 365 -16.99 -4.74 14.48
C LEU A 365 -16.98 -3.31 13.94
N ASN A 366 -17.19 -2.33 14.78
CA ASN A 366 -17.21 -0.91 14.42
C ASN A 366 -15.88 -0.44 13.83
N ARG A 367 -14.74 -0.92 14.36
CA ARG A 367 -13.41 -0.64 13.78
C ARG A 367 -13.33 -1.17 12.34
N THR A 368 -13.82 -2.38 12.09
CA THR A 368 -13.87 -2.98 10.75
C THR A 368 -14.79 -2.21 9.80
N LEU A 369 -15.98 -1.83 10.27
CA LEU A 369 -16.98 -1.11 9.47
C LEU A 369 -16.50 0.30 9.11
N ARG A 370 -15.97 1.05 10.08
CA ARG A 370 -15.38 2.37 9.85
C ARG A 370 -14.19 2.32 8.89
N GLY A 371 -13.30 1.35 9.08
CA GLY A 371 -12.14 1.14 8.19
C GLY A 371 -12.57 0.91 6.74
N TRP A 372 -13.56 0.04 6.53
CA TRP A 372 -14.11 -0.24 5.20
C TRP A 372 -14.81 0.99 4.61
N ALA A 373 -15.66 1.68 5.38
CA ALA A 373 -16.38 2.86 4.91
C ALA A 373 -15.46 4.04 4.58
N ASN A 374 -14.37 4.22 5.32
CA ASN A 374 -13.35 5.23 5.05
C ASN A 374 -12.59 4.95 3.76
N TYR A 375 -12.29 3.68 3.45
CA TYR A 375 -11.65 3.31 2.20
C TYR A 375 -12.62 3.48 1.01
N PHE A 376 -13.87 3.00 1.15
CA PHE A 376 -14.91 3.07 0.12
C PHE A 376 -15.86 4.25 0.35
N ARG A 377 -15.31 5.45 0.55
CA ARG A 377 -16.16 6.64 0.75
C ARG A 377 -16.51 7.36 -0.55
N TYR A 378 -15.74 7.14 -1.63
CA TYR A 378 -15.92 7.78 -2.94
C TYR A 378 -16.87 6.99 -3.83
N GLY A 379 -17.64 7.69 -4.65
CA GLY A 379 -18.43 7.11 -5.75
C GLY A 379 -19.87 6.74 -5.40
N SER A 380 -20.44 5.81 -6.17
CA SER A 380 -21.85 5.39 -6.10
C SER A 380 -22.11 4.35 -5.00
N VAL A 381 -21.71 4.66 -3.76
CA VAL A 381 -21.63 3.69 -2.66
C VAL A 381 -22.96 3.50 -1.88
N MET A 382 -23.94 4.36 -2.05
CA MET A 382 -25.13 4.38 -1.18
C MET A 382 -25.91 3.07 -1.16
N ARG A 383 -26.29 2.55 -2.31
CA ARG A 383 -27.01 1.25 -2.40
C ARG A 383 -26.23 0.10 -1.79
N VAL A 384 -24.91 0.08 -1.99
CA VAL A 384 -24.03 -0.95 -1.43
C VAL A 384 -24.01 -0.87 0.09
N ARG A 385 -23.92 0.36 0.66
CA ARG A 385 -23.94 0.60 2.10
C ARG A 385 -25.28 0.19 2.72
N GLN A 386 -26.40 0.55 2.11
CA GLN A 386 -27.74 0.14 2.57
C GLN A 386 -27.90 -1.38 2.61
N ASN A 387 -27.47 -2.08 1.56
CA ASN A 387 -27.50 -3.55 1.53
C ASN A 387 -26.59 -4.19 2.56
N LEU A 388 -25.45 -3.56 2.85
CA LEU A 388 -24.54 -3.99 3.90
C LEU A 388 -25.12 -3.74 5.29
N ASP A 389 -25.79 -2.61 5.53
CA ASP A 389 -26.44 -2.34 6.81
C ASP A 389 -27.54 -3.37 7.12
N ARG A 390 -28.35 -3.76 6.11
CA ARG A 390 -29.30 -4.88 6.26
C ARG A 390 -28.59 -6.18 6.65
N PHE A 391 -27.50 -6.51 5.95
CA PHE A 391 -26.71 -7.70 6.26
C PHE A 391 -26.09 -7.63 7.67
N ILE A 392 -25.55 -6.48 8.09
CA ILE A 392 -24.99 -6.26 9.44
C ILE A 392 -26.07 -6.47 10.49
N TYR A 393 -27.22 -5.81 10.30
CA TYR A 393 -28.40 -5.96 11.18
C TYR A 393 -28.78 -7.42 11.39
N ASP A 394 -28.98 -8.17 10.30
CA ASP A 394 -29.36 -9.58 10.39
C ASP A 394 -28.32 -10.43 11.10
N ARG A 395 -27.01 -10.17 10.86
CA ARG A 395 -25.93 -10.93 11.50
C ARG A 395 -25.79 -10.60 12.97
N VAL A 396 -25.89 -9.35 13.37
CA VAL A 396 -25.82 -8.91 14.78
C VAL A 396 -27.02 -9.44 15.54
N ARG A 397 -28.23 -9.24 15.02
CA ARG A 397 -29.46 -9.76 15.63
C ARG A 397 -29.43 -11.26 15.85
N TYR A 398 -28.98 -12.02 14.84
CA TYR A 398 -28.85 -13.47 14.94
C TYR A 398 -27.79 -13.90 15.99
N PHE A 399 -26.67 -13.18 16.05
CA PHE A 399 -25.64 -13.40 17.07
C PHE A 399 -26.18 -13.17 18.49
N LEU A 400 -26.86 -12.05 18.72
CA LEU A 400 -27.48 -11.72 20.01
C LEU A 400 -28.57 -12.71 20.39
N GLY A 401 -29.46 -13.05 19.45
CA GLY A 401 -30.55 -13.98 19.69
C GLY A 401 -30.04 -15.36 20.12
N ARG A 402 -28.96 -15.84 19.53
CA ARG A 402 -28.33 -17.11 19.93
C ARG A 402 -27.73 -17.05 21.33
N ARG A 403 -27.02 -15.97 21.65
CA ARG A 403 -26.44 -15.80 23.00
C ARG A 403 -27.52 -15.74 24.10
N ALA A 404 -28.62 -15.10 23.80
CA ALA A 404 -29.75 -14.99 24.72
C ALA A 404 -30.73 -16.16 24.61
N LYS A 405 -30.38 -17.25 23.88
CA LYS A 405 -31.24 -18.43 23.67
C LYS A 405 -32.68 -18.08 23.26
N CYS A 406 -32.84 -17.03 22.44
CA CYS A 406 -34.16 -16.59 21.95
C CYS A 406 -34.81 -17.70 21.11
N PRO A 407 -36.08 -18.09 21.38
CA PRO A 407 -36.79 -19.13 20.60
C PRO A 407 -37.17 -18.66 19.22
N THR A 408 -37.20 -17.33 18.97
CA THR A 408 -37.57 -16.71 17.71
C THR A 408 -36.34 -16.11 17.02
N ARG A 409 -36.55 -15.54 15.81
CA ARG A 409 -35.50 -14.79 15.08
C ARG A 409 -35.00 -13.53 15.82
N GLY A 410 -35.55 -13.16 16.98
CA GLY A 410 -35.12 -12.03 17.81
C GLY A 410 -35.48 -10.66 17.24
N THR A 411 -36.38 -10.57 16.26
CA THR A 411 -36.71 -9.29 15.59
C THR A 411 -37.37 -8.30 16.52
N ARG A 412 -38.29 -8.75 17.41
CA ARG A 412 -38.94 -7.90 18.42
C ARG A 412 -37.96 -7.50 19.52
N ARG A 413 -37.08 -8.42 19.97
CA ARG A 413 -36.11 -8.17 21.07
C ARG A 413 -34.95 -7.29 20.65
N TYR A 414 -34.53 -7.37 19.39
CA TYR A 414 -33.40 -6.63 18.84
C TYR A 414 -33.81 -5.92 17.54
N PRO A 415 -34.67 -4.89 17.63
CA PRO A 415 -35.07 -4.12 16.46
C PRO A 415 -33.91 -3.29 15.88
N TRP A 416 -34.10 -2.71 14.72
CA TRP A 416 -33.12 -1.88 14.05
C TRP A 416 -32.58 -0.74 14.92
N ALA A 417 -33.50 -0.06 15.62
CA ALA A 417 -33.16 1.03 16.55
C ALA A 417 -32.26 0.57 17.70
N TYR A 418 -32.50 -0.64 18.24
CA TYR A 418 -31.64 -1.22 19.25
C TYR A 418 -30.22 -1.46 18.72
N VAL A 419 -30.08 -2.14 17.57
CA VAL A 419 -28.78 -2.52 17.02
C VAL A 419 -27.92 -1.32 16.65
N PHE A 420 -28.48 -0.36 15.96
CA PHE A 420 -27.73 0.83 15.49
C PHE A 420 -27.81 2.04 16.43
N GLY A 421 -28.71 2.04 17.40
CA GLY A 421 -28.85 3.06 18.43
C GLY A 421 -28.21 2.61 19.76
N GLU A 422 -28.95 1.87 20.58
CA GLU A 422 -28.55 1.51 21.94
C GLU A 422 -27.28 0.64 22.00
N LEU A 423 -27.20 -0.40 21.18
CA LEU A 423 -26.00 -1.27 21.10
C LEU A 423 -24.79 -0.55 20.47
N GLY A 424 -25.00 0.51 19.73
CA GLY A 424 -23.96 1.36 19.17
C GLY A 424 -23.22 0.75 17.99
N VAL A 425 -23.81 -0.20 17.25
CA VAL A 425 -23.23 -0.69 15.99
C VAL A 425 -23.29 0.44 14.95
N VAL A 426 -22.20 0.69 14.25
CA VAL A 426 -22.12 1.75 13.25
C VAL A 426 -22.88 1.36 11.99
N SER A 427 -23.84 2.19 11.55
CA SER A 427 -24.43 2.10 10.22
C SER A 427 -23.47 2.67 9.18
N LEU A 428 -23.19 1.93 8.14
CA LEU A 428 -22.31 2.38 7.04
C LEU A 428 -22.94 3.57 6.27
N ASN A 429 -24.27 3.60 6.20
CA ASN A 429 -24.98 4.65 5.49
C ASN A 429 -24.93 6.00 6.20
N SER A 430 -24.74 6.03 7.54
CA SER A 430 -24.58 7.27 8.32
C SER A 430 -23.17 7.86 8.22
N LEU A 431 -22.17 7.09 7.77
CA LEU A 431 -20.80 7.56 7.67
C LEU A 431 -20.56 8.48 6.46
N PRO A 432 -19.60 9.41 6.57
CA PRO A 432 -19.27 10.35 5.50
C PRO A 432 -19.00 9.67 4.16
N ARG A 433 -19.40 10.29 3.08
CA ARG A 433 -19.16 9.86 1.70
C ARG A 433 -18.79 11.05 0.82
N VAL A 434 -18.01 10.77 -0.22
CA VAL A 434 -17.63 11.75 -1.24
C VAL A 434 -18.36 11.38 -2.53
N ARG A 435 -19.17 12.30 -3.04
CA ARG A 435 -19.84 12.14 -4.33
C ARG A 435 -18.83 12.34 -5.47
N PRO A 436 -19.02 11.66 -6.61
CA PRO A 436 -18.22 11.89 -7.81
C PRO A 436 -18.43 13.28 -8.38
#